data_728050bff9b4cb3d0fda8a4a4eaf96ee
#
_entry.id   728050bff9b4cb3d0fda8a4a4eaf96ee
#
_cell.length_a   1.000
_cell.length_b   1.000
_cell.length_c   1.000
_cell.angle_alpha   90.00
_cell.angle_beta   90.00
_cell.angle_gamma   90.00
#
_symmetry.space_group_name_H-M   'P 1'
#
loop_
_entity.id
_entity.type
_entity.pdbx_description
1 polymer ?
#
loop_
_entity_poly.entity_id
_entity_poly.type
_entity_poly.pdbx_seq_one_letter_code
_entity_poly.pdbx_strand_id
1 'polypeptide(L)'
;MHYELVGDRADPVIVFLNGLTQNAGLWQAYADYFVPRGYRVLAYDMLGQGRSSKPIIDIALHSHAEVLDGLLAALAIERVHLAAISFGGIVALDFAIRYGHRLQSLTVMSTFAELTPQLEQLGAVMLQGLAEVGMPYLQQLLYPMNMSSDWLRAHRERIPAMMRAGYIGNDAYAMQNLMESFVVFEPLTPMLSSIQAPTLIINGEFDFFTPRECHDLIRRQIRNSRLLIIQRAYHAFTLEKPAVTMRQLEVFLEQVADGGWRGDQSVWVASEHPDADASQQWLPCVGDWMRAVQFRDLDAKDGDSDAEAAVIAGNADPASKAGVQG
;
A
#
# COMPACT_ATOMS: atom_id res chain seq x y z
N MET A 1 10.64 -1.18 22.03
CA MET A 1 10.03 -0.64 20.79
C MET A 1 10.50 0.78 20.57
N HIS A 2 10.94 1.09 19.35
CA HIS A 2 11.21 2.45 18.92
C HIS A 2 9.97 2.99 18.19
N TYR A 3 9.50 4.16 18.58
CA TYR A 3 8.37 4.83 17.94
C TYR A 3 8.55 6.35 17.95
N GLU A 4 7.86 7.02 17.05
CA GLU A 4 7.75 8.46 16.95
C GLU A 4 6.26 8.81 17.01
N LEU A 5 5.90 9.72 17.89
CA LEU A 5 4.52 10.16 18.11
C LEU A 5 4.49 11.68 18.16
N VAL A 6 3.90 12.28 17.14
CA VAL A 6 3.85 13.75 16.96
C VAL A 6 2.43 14.23 16.73
N GLY A 7 2.14 15.47 17.11
CA GLY A 7 0.81 16.08 17.01
C GLY A 7 0.16 16.30 18.37
N ASP A 8 -0.99 16.98 18.40
CA ASP A 8 -1.73 17.27 19.62
C ASP A 8 -2.35 16.00 20.21
N ARG A 9 -2.38 15.91 21.55
CA ARG A 9 -2.93 14.74 22.25
C ARG A 9 -4.44 14.56 22.02
N ALA A 10 -5.15 15.62 21.71
CA ALA A 10 -6.59 15.60 21.48
C ALA A 10 -6.97 15.14 20.06
N ASP A 11 -6.02 15.17 19.13
CA ASP A 11 -6.28 14.87 17.74
C ASP A 11 -6.43 13.35 17.48
N PRO A 12 -7.23 12.95 16.46
CA PRO A 12 -7.32 11.57 16.02
C PRO A 12 -5.95 11.05 15.56
N VAL A 13 -5.67 9.78 15.88
CA VAL A 13 -4.36 9.17 15.63
C VAL A 13 -4.35 8.42 14.32
N ILE A 14 -3.36 8.71 13.46
CA ILE A 14 -2.98 7.87 12.33
C ILE A 14 -1.76 7.06 12.74
N VAL A 15 -1.85 5.73 12.62
CA VAL A 15 -0.71 4.81 12.81
C VAL A 15 -0.20 4.39 11.45
N PHE A 16 1.11 4.51 11.22
CA PHE A 16 1.76 4.03 10.02
C PHE A 16 2.61 2.78 10.30
N LEU A 17 2.40 1.71 9.51
CA LEU A 17 3.19 0.49 9.54
C LEU A 17 4.09 0.36 8.31
N ASN A 18 5.32 -0.02 8.56
CA ASN A 18 6.41 -0.11 7.58
C ASN A 18 6.28 -1.33 6.67
N GLY A 19 6.81 -1.22 5.43
CA GLY A 19 7.19 -2.39 4.63
C GLY A 19 8.43 -3.10 5.20
N LEU A 20 8.79 -4.24 4.62
CA LEU A 20 9.79 -5.18 5.15
C LEU A 20 11.14 -4.54 5.51
N THR A 21 11.74 -3.76 4.62
CA THR A 21 13.05 -3.14 4.80
C THR A 21 12.98 -1.67 5.26
N GLN A 22 11.81 -1.22 5.67
CA GLN A 22 11.53 0.16 6.04
C GLN A 22 11.63 0.38 7.55
N ASN A 23 11.58 1.64 7.97
CA ASN A 23 11.55 2.06 9.36
C ASN A 23 10.67 3.29 9.57
N ALA A 24 10.41 3.64 10.82
CA ALA A 24 9.53 4.75 11.21
C ALA A 24 9.90 6.11 10.56
N GLY A 25 11.18 6.36 10.32
CA GLY A 25 11.66 7.61 9.72
C GLY A 25 11.15 7.86 8.29
N LEU A 26 10.68 6.83 7.57
CA LEU A 26 10.06 7.01 6.25
C LEU A 26 8.72 7.73 6.30
N TRP A 27 8.08 7.78 7.45
CA TRP A 27 6.80 8.44 7.63
C TRP A 27 6.90 9.90 8.05
N GLN A 28 8.14 10.45 8.16
CA GLN A 28 8.33 11.86 8.56
C GLN A 28 7.59 12.83 7.62
N ALA A 29 7.67 12.64 6.29
CA ALA A 29 6.95 13.49 5.35
C ALA A 29 5.43 13.40 5.51
N TYR A 30 4.92 12.23 5.91
CA TYR A 30 3.50 12.03 6.24
C TYR A 30 3.13 12.73 7.55
N ALA A 31 3.98 12.68 8.56
CA ALA A 31 3.78 13.42 9.79
C ALA A 31 3.74 14.94 9.53
N ASP A 32 4.69 15.46 8.74
CA ASP A 32 4.74 16.88 8.35
C ASP A 32 3.49 17.31 7.58
N TYR A 33 2.86 16.39 6.85
CA TYR A 33 1.62 16.64 6.11
C TYR A 33 0.37 16.59 6.99
N PHE A 34 0.22 15.56 7.85
CA PHE A 34 -1.00 15.30 8.58
C PHE A 34 -1.11 16.06 9.91
N VAL A 35 0.01 16.33 10.60
CA VAL A 35 -0.01 17.06 11.88
C VAL A 35 -0.62 18.46 11.75
N PRO A 36 -0.23 19.30 10.77
CA PRO A 36 -0.88 20.60 10.59
C PRO A 36 -2.36 20.53 10.19
N ARG A 37 -2.84 19.34 9.83
CA ARG A 37 -4.23 19.05 9.43
C ARG A 37 -5.09 18.48 10.55
N GLY A 38 -4.58 18.52 11.80
CA GLY A 38 -5.31 18.10 12.98
C GLY A 38 -5.30 16.58 13.19
N TYR A 39 -4.21 15.92 12.81
CA TYR A 39 -3.98 14.52 13.14
C TYR A 39 -2.75 14.36 14.01
N ARG A 40 -2.80 13.38 14.88
CA ARG A 40 -1.63 12.89 15.61
C ARG A 40 -1.06 11.69 14.87
N VAL A 41 0.24 11.67 14.62
CA VAL A 41 0.88 10.60 13.82
C VAL A 41 1.77 9.75 14.71
N LEU A 42 1.52 8.44 14.68
CA LEU A 42 2.34 7.40 15.30
C LEU A 42 2.99 6.54 14.21
N ALA A 43 4.31 6.54 14.15
CA ALA A 43 5.10 5.60 13.36
C ALA A 43 6.02 4.81 14.27
N TYR A 44 6.20 3.52 14.05
CA TYR A 44 7.10 2.72 14.87
C TYR A 44 7.84 1.65 14.06
N ASP A 45 9.01 1.30 14.53
CA ASP A 45 9.76 0.17 14.01
C ASP A 45 9.17 -1.12 14.60
N MET A 46 8.63 -1.98 13.75
CA MET A 46 8.13 -3.28 14.18
C MET A 46 9.27 -4.16 14.71
N LEU A 47 8.96 -5.25 15.40
CA LEU A 47 9.97 -6.22 15.83
C LEU A 47 10.80 -6.67 14.62
N GLY A 48 12.11 -6.74 14.79
CA GLY A 48 13.04 -7.06 13.70
C GLY A 48 13.46 -5.87 12.82
N GLN A 49 12.79 -4.72 12.91
CA GLN A 49 13.08 -3.55 12.07
C GLN A 49 13.80 -2.42 12.83
N GLY A 50 14.51 -1.58 12.07
CA GLY A 50 15.05 -0.31 12.49
C GLY A 50 15.73 -0.34 13.87
N ARG A 51 15.25 0.48 14.79
CA ARG A 51 15.77 0.64 16.16
C ARG A 51 15.03 -0.18 17.21
N SER A 52 13.98 -0.92 16.82
CA SER A 52 13.28 -1.84 17.71
C SER A 52 14.09 -3.12 17.97
N SER A 53 13.66 -3.89 18.97
CA SER A 53 14.29 -5.17 19.33
C SER A 53 14.28 -6.14 18.15
N LYS A 54 15.36 -6.90 18.04
CA LYS A 54 15.58 -7.93 17.02
C LYS A 54 15.71 -9.29 17.71
N PRO A 55 14.57 -9.93 18.06
CA PRO A 55 14.59 -11.24 18.70
C PRO A 55 15.27 -12.27 17.78
N ILE A 56 15.99 -13.21 18.39
CA ILE A 56 16.62 -14.35 17.68
C ILE A 56 15.66 -15.55 17.54
N ILE A 57 14.43 -15.39 18.01
CA ILE A 57 13.37 -16.40 17.92
C ILE A 57 12.44 -16.07 16.75
N ASP A 58 11.76 -17.07 16.24
CA ASP A 58 10.73 -16.89 15.23
C ASP A 58 9.63 -15.94 15.72
N ILE A 59 9.30 -14.94 14.92
CA ILE A 59 8.25 -13.99 15.21
C ILE A 59 7.07 -14.34 14.31
N ALA A 60 6.05 -14.94 14.88
CA ALA A 60 4.82 -15.19 14.12
C ALA A 60 4.16 -13.88 13.69
N LEU A 61 3.49 -13.86 12.55
CA LEU A 61 2.83 -12.67 12.01
C LEU A 61 1.88 -12.02 13.04
N HIS A 62 1.07 -12.82 13.74
CA HIS A 62 0.12 -12.32 14.74
C HIS A 62 0.79 -11.62 15.93
N SER A 63 2.05 -11.93 16.24
CA SER A 63 2.79 -11.24 17.32
C SER A 63 3.00 -9.76 17.02
N HIS A 64 3.08 -9.37 15.76
CA HIS A 64 3.16 -7.94 15.38
C HIS A 64 1.85 -7.20 15.68
N ALA A 65 0.69 -7.85 15.46
CA ALA A 65 -0.60 -7.28 15.80
C ALA A 65 -0.79 -7.15 17.33
N GLU A 66 -0.36 -8.15 18.10
CA GLU A 66 -0.36 -8.09 19.57
C GLU A 66 0.54 -6.98 20.10
N VAL A 67 1.71 -6.80 19.51
CA VAL A 67 2.65 -5.72 19.87
C VAL A 67 2.04 -4.34 19.58
N LEU A 68 1.34 -4.19 18.46
CA LEU A 68 0.65 -2.94 18.14
C LEU A 68 -0.46 -2.66 19.17
N ASP A 69 -1.29 -3.64 19.52
CA ASP A 69 -2.32 -3.47 20.56
C ASP A 69 -1.70 -3.06 21.90
N GLY A 70 -0.62 -3.73 22.31
CA GLY A 70 0.13 -3.41 23.51
C GLY A 70 0.73 -2.00 23.50
N LEU A 71 1.26 -1.55 22.35
CA LEU A 71 1.78 -0.21 22.17
C LEU A 71 0.67 0.85 22.30
N LEU A 72 -0.47 0.64 21.65
CA LEU A 72 -1.63 1.54 21.75
C LEU A 72 -2.14 1.64 23.21
N ALA A 73 -2.22 0.50 23.91
CA ALA A 73 -2.62 0.47 25.31
C ALA A 73 -1.63 1.25 26.20
N ALA A 74 -0.33 1.05 26.00
CA ALA A 74 0.72 1.77 26.76
C ALA A 74 0.71 3.27 26.50
N LEU A 75 0.29 3.72 25.32
CA LEU A 75 0.16 5.13 24.96
C LEU A 75 -1.21 5.71 25.31
N ALA A 76 -2.12 4.93 25.91
CA ALA A 76 -3.51 5.28 26.18
C ALA A 76 -4.27 5.79 24.93
N ILE A 77 -4.05 5.12 23.79
CA ILE A 77 -4.73 5.35 22.52
C ILE A 77 -5.79 4.26 22.35
N GLU A 78 -7.06 4.65 22.31
CA GLU A 78 -8.17 3.70 22.22
C GLU A 78 -8.45 3.26 20.79
N ARG A 79 -8.54 4.21 19.86
CA ARG A 79 -8.90 3.96 18.45
C ARG A 79 -8.01 4.75 17.51
N VAL A 80 -7.74 4.18 16.34
CA VAL A 80 -6.80 4.72 15.36
C VAL A 80 -7.32 4.59 13.93
N HIS A 81 -6.84 5.46 13.06
CA HIS A 81 -6.75 5.22 11.64
C HIS A 81 -5.44 4.45 11.38
N LEU A 82 -5.52 3.24 10.84
CA LEU A 82 -4.35 2.41 10.59
C LEU A 82 -4.01 2.44 9.10
N ALA A 83 -2.82 2.90 8.75
CA ALA A 83 -2.32 2.95 7.38
C ALA A 83 -1.01 2.15 7.27
N ALA A 84 -0.94 1.21 6.33
CA ALA A 84 0.13 0.23 6.31
C ALA A 84 0.52 -0.19 4.90
N ILE A 85 1.82 -0.40 4.65
CA ILE A 85 2.32 -0.83 3.34
C ILE A 85 2.98 -2.19 3.41
N SER A 86 2.77 -3.01 2.36
CA SER A 86 3.49 -4.27 2.11
C SER A 86 3.43 -5.21 3.32
N PHE A 87 4.55 -5.56 3.94
CA PHE A 87 4.60 -6.32 5.18
C PHE A 87 3.71 -5.73 6.28
N GLY A 88 3.80 -4.42 6.51
CA GLY A 88 2.90 -3.75 7.44
C GLY A 88 1.43 -3.91 7.08
N GLY A 89 1.10 -4.02 5.79
CA GLY A 89 -0.25 -4.25 5.31
C GLY A 89 -0.83 -5.60 5.75
N ILE A 90 -0.02 -6.67 5.72
CA ILE A 90 -0.46 -7.99 6.23
C ILE A 90 -0.68 -7.92 7.75
N VAL A 91 0.24 -7.26 8.47
CA VAL A 91 0.08 -7.03 9.91
C VAL A 91 -1.18 -6.22 10.22
N ALA A 92 -1.48 -5.20 9.41
CA ALA A 92 -2.69 -4.39 9.57
C ALA A 92 -3.97 -5.18 9.29
N LEU A 93 -3.96 -6.11 8.32
CA LEU A 93 -5.09 -7.01 8.08
C LEU A 93 -5.31 -7.96 9.25
N ASP A 94 -4.24 -8.58 9.79
CA ASP A 94 -4.34 -9.44 10.98
C ASP A 94 -4.80 -8.64 12.20
N PHE A 95 -4.28 -7.42 12.39
CA PHE A 95 -4.75 -6.51 13.43
C PHE A 95 -6.23 -6.17 13.29
N ALA A 96 -6.70 -5.89 12.09
CA ALA A 96 -8.10 -5.56 11.83
C ALA A 96 -9.04 -6.74 12.13
N ILE A 97 -8.59 -7.97 11.89
CA ILE A 97 -9.34 -9.19 12.22
C ILE A 97 -9.44 -9.37 13.74
N ARG A 98 -8.32 -9.22 14.46
CA ARG A 98 -8.22 -9.50 15.91
C ARG A 98 -8.69 -8.35 16.78
N TYR A 99 -8.36 -7.13 16.38
CA TYR A 99 -8.53 -5.90 17.17
C TYR A 99 -9.37 -4.86 16.42
N GLY A 100 -10.35 -5.28 15.61
CA GLY A 100 -11.18 -4.38 14.80
C GLY A 100 -11.87 -3.28 15.60
N HIS A 101 -12.13 -3.48 16.91
CA HIS A 101 -12.69 -2.46 17.80
C HIS A 101 -11.74 -1.26 18.02
N ARG A 102 -10.43 -1.42 17.78
CA ARG A 102 -9.41 -0.37 17.81
C ARG A 102 -9.43 0.53 16.58
N LEU A 103 -10.11 0.12 15.49
CA LEU A 103 -10.04 0.85 14.23
C LEU A 103 -11.16 1.88 14.08
N GLN A 104 -10.77 3.08 13.66
CA GLN A 104 -11.65 4.05 13.03
C GLN A 104 -11.72 3.81 11.52
N SER A 105 -10.57 3.53 10.90
CA SER A 105 -10.47 3.11 9.52
C SER A 105 -9.19 2.29 9.28
N LEU A 106 -9.15 1.59 8.15
CA LEU A 106 -8.03 0.80 7.69
C LEU A 106 -7.61 1.27 6.29
N THR A 107 -6.32 1.50 6.10
CA THR A 107 -5.73 1.69 4.77
C THR A 107 -4.61 0.67 4.58
N VAL A 108 -4.74 -0.19 3.58
CA VAL A 108 -3.70 -1.15 3.20
C VAL A 108 -3.18 -0.83 1.81
N MET A 109 -1.85 -0.81 1.67
CA MET A 109 -1.15 -0.34 0.49
C MET A 109 -0.17 -1.41 0.02
N SER A 110 -0.14 -1.72 -1.29
CA SER A 110 0.84 -2.66 -1.87
C SER A 110 1.05 -3.91 -1.01
N THR A 111 -0.02 -4.68 -0.77
CA THR A 111 0.00 -5.82 0.18
C THR A 111 -0.78 -7.03 -0.35
N PHE A 112 -0.81 -8.08 0.44
CA PHE A 112 -1.52 -9.33 0.13
C PHE A 112 -2.13 -9.92 1.40
N ALA A 113 -3.08 -10.84 1.26
CA ALA A 113 -3.71 -11.55 2.37
C ALA A 113 -3.34 -13.04 2.40
N GLU A 114 -2.75 -13.54 1.33
CA GLU A 114 -2.22 -14.89 1.17
C GLU A 114 -1.07 -14.88 0.16
N LEU A 115 -0.19 -15.85 0.22
CA LEU A 115 0.88 -15.98 -0.75
C LEU A 115 0.32 -16.49 -2.08
N THR A 116 0.59 -15.75 -3.16
CA THR A 116 0.42 -16.27 -4.51
C THR A 116 1.65 -17.09 -4.91
N PRO A 117 1.55 -18.01 -5.89
CA PRO A 117 2.72 -18.75 -6.38
C PRO A 117 3.88 -17.84 -6.83
N GLN A 118 3.56 -16.66 -7.36
CA GLN A 118 4.57 -15.65 -7.72
C GLN A 118 5.28 -15.09 -6.48
N LEU A 119 4.53 -14.74 -5.44
CA LEU A 119 5.10 -14.25 -4.18
C LEU A 119 5.96 -15.29 -3.48
N GLU A 120 5.55 -16.56 -3.51
CA GLU A 120 6.35 -17.67 -2.99
C GLU A 120 7.70 -17.77 -3.69
N GLN A 121 7.71 -17.74 -5.03
CA GLN A 121 8.96 -17.80 -5.79
C GLN A 121 9.84 -16.57 -5.58
N LEU A 122 9.26 -15.38 -5.53
CA LEU A 122 10.00 -14.14 -5.24
C LEU A 122 10.58 -14.17 -3.84
N GLY A 123 9.80 -14.58 -2.85
CA GLY A 123 10.24 -14.74 -1.47
C GLY A 123 11.42 -15.70 -1.34
N ALA A 124 11.35 -16.85 -2.03
CA ALA A 124 12.43 -17.83 -2.06
C ALA A 124 13.72 -17.26 -2.65
N VAL A 125 13.66 -16.56 -3.79
CA VAL A 125 14.83 -15.90 -4.41
C VAL A 125 15.42 -14.82 -3.51
N MET A 126 14.56 -14.02 -2.88
CA MET A 126 15.00 -12.96 -1.96
C MET A 126 15.66 -13.56 -0.72
N LEU A 127 15.08 -14.60 -0.13
CA LEU A 127 15.61 -15.27 1.06
C LEU A 127 16.94 -15.95 0.76
N GLN A 128 17.05 -16.67 -0.36
CA GLN A 128 18.30 -17.28 -0.80
C GLN A 128 19.38 -16.22 -1.01
N GLY A 129 19.07 -15.13 -1.72
CA GLY A 129 20.03 -14.06 -1.96
C GLY A 129 20.46 -13.33 -0.69
N LEU A 130 19.56 -13.17 0.29
CA LEU A 130 19.88 -12.65 1.61
C LEU A 130 20.83 -13.58 2.37
N ALA A 131 20.58 -14.88 2.36
CA ALA A 131 21.38 -15.88 3.06
C ALA A 131 22.80 -16.05 2.46
N GLU A 132 22.90 -16.05 1.13
CA GLU A 132 24.17 -16.31 0.42
C GLU A 132 25.03 -15.07 0.21
N VAL A 133 24.39 -13.90 -0.02
CA VAL A 133 25.10 -12.65 -0.41
C VAL A 133 24.91 -11.54 0.62
N GLY A 134 23.77 -11.52 1.33
CA GLY A 134 23.48 -10.55 2.39
C GLY A 134 22.63 -9.36 1.96
N MET A 135 22.46 -8.42 2.89
CA MET A 135 21.62 -7.22 2.72
C MET A 135 21.96 -6.35 1.49
N PRO A 136 23.22 -6.19 1.07
CA PRO A 136 23.51 -5.42 -0.15
C PRO A 136 22.84 -5.97 -1.40
N TYR A 137 22.78 -7.30 -1.54
CA TYR A 137 22.07 -7.95 -2.65
C TYR A 137 20.57 -7.66 -2.60
N LEU A 138 19.97 -7.86 -1.42
CA LEU A 138 18.54 -7.62 -1.24
C LEU A 138 18.17 -6.17 -1.61
N GLN A 139 18.95 -5.20 -1.17
CA GLN A 139 18.72 -3.80 -1.53
C GLN A 139 18.88 -3.55 -3.04
N GLN A 140 19.88 -4.15 -3.70
CA GLN A 140 20.07 -4.02 -5.14
C GLN A 140 18.89 -4.61 -5.93
N LEU A 141 18.32 -5.71 -5.46
CA LEU A 141 17.16 -6.35 -6.08
C LEU A 141 15.89 -5.50 -5.91
N LEU A 142 15.68 -4.96 -4.70
CA LEU A 142 14.45 -4.25 -4.36
C LEU A 142 14.28 -2.92 -5.12
N TYR A 143 15.34 -2.15 -5.34
CA TYR A 143 15.21 -0.84 -5.99
C TYR A 143 14.57 -0.90 -7.39
N PRO A 144 15.07 -1.70 -8.34
CA PRO A 144 14.48 -1.76 -9.68
C PRO A 144 13.09 -2.41 -9.69
N MET A 145 12.75 -3.20 -8.68
CA MET A 145 11.43 -3.83 -8.59
C MET A 145 10.38 -2.93 -7.93
N ASN A 146 10.81 -2.01 -7.08
CA ASN A 146 9.92 -1.16 -6.29
C ASN A 146 9.66 0.22 -6.88
N MET A 147 10.56 0.71 -7.76
CA MET A 147 10.57 2.08 -8.23
C MET A 147 10.51 2.17 -9.75
N SER A 148 9.88 3.22 -10.29
CA SER A 148 9.86 3.48 -11.72
C SER A 148 11.23 3.86 -12.27
N SER A 149 11.41 3.67 -13.57
CA SER A 149 12.62 4.12 -14.27
C SER A 149 12.84 5.63 -14.17
N ASP A 150 11.76 6.41 -14.11
CA ASP A 150 11.84 7.88 -13.97
C ASP A 150 12.33 8.26 -12.58
N TRP A 151 11.81 7.61 -11.53
CA TRP A 151 12.28 7.81 -10.18
C TRP A 151 13.75 7.40 -10.02
N LEU A 152 14.14 6.24 -10.55
CA LEU A 152 15.52 5.76 -10.51
C LEU A 152 16.48 6.71 -11.23
N ARG A 153 16.06 7.28 -12.36
CA ARG A 153 16.83 8.28 -13.10
C ARG A 153 17.01 9.56 -12.30
N ALA A 154 15.94 10.07 -11.71
CA ALA A 154 15.95 11.30 -10.92
C ALA A 154 16.82 11.18 -9.65
N HIS A 155 16.92 9.97 -9.08
CA HIS A 155 17.65 9.73 -7.83
C HIS A 155 19.00 9.00 -8.01
N ARG A 156 19.47 8.84 -9.26
CA ARG A 156 20.63 8.01 -9.62
C ARG A 156 21.87 8.24 -8.73
N GLU A 157 22.20 9.49 -8.45
CA GLU A 157 23.35 9.85 -7.63
C GLU A 157 23.15 9.55 -6.14
N ARG A 158 21.89 9.53 -5.67
CA ARG A 158 21.54 9.30 -4.27
C ARG A 158 21.35 7.83 -3.94
N ILE A 159 20.99 6.99 -4.92
CA ILE A 159 20.70 5.56 -4.74
C ILE A 159 21.81 4.82 -4.00
N PRO A 160 23.12 4.98 -4.31
CA PRO A 160 24.16 4.26 -3.56
C PRO A 160 24.19 4.60 -2.07
N ALA A 161 23.94 5.86 -1.71
CA ALA A 161 23.86 6.28 -0.32
C ALA A 161 22.61 5.76 0.36
N MET A 162 21.47 5.78 -0.33
CA MET A 162 20.18 5.25 0.16
C MET A 162 20.25 3.74 0.39
N MET A 163 20.82 2.99 -0.57
CA MET A 163 21.06 1.55 -0.42
C MET A 163 21.96 1.26 0.78
N ARG A 164 23.06 2.02 0.93
CA ARG A 164 23.97 1.90 2.07
C ARG A 164 23.23 2.15 3.39
N ALA A 165 22.41 3.17 3.48
CA ALA A 165 21.59 3.43 4.65
C ALA A 165 20.61 2.27 4.94
N GLY A 166 20.02 1.71 3.89
CA GLY A 166 19.10 0.56 3.99
C GLY A 166 19.76 -0.68 4.58
N TYR A 167 20.97 -1.05 4.13
CA TYR A 167 21.62 -2.25 4.70
C TYR A 167 22.37 -1.99 6.01
N ILE A 168 22.73 -0.76 6.35
CA ILE A 168 23.23 -0.43 7.69
C ILE A 168 22.09 -0.39 8.70
N GLY A 169 20.91 0.10 8.29
CA GLY A 169 19.73 0.22 9.16
C GLY A 169 18.97 -1.08 9.41
N ASN A 170 19.26 -2.15 8.65
CA ASN A 170 18.62 -3.46 8.78
C ASN A 170 19.61 -4.53 9.19
N ASP A 171 19.23 -5.33 10.15
CA ASP A 171 19.97 -6.53 10.56
C ASP A 171 19.60 -7.70 9.64
N ALA A 172 20.59 -8.36 9.04
CA ALA A 172 20.37 -9.42 8.06
C ALA A 172 19.64 -10.64 8.67
N TYR A 173 19.98 -11.00 9.91
CA TYR A 173 19.35 -12.12 10.59
C TYR A 173 17.90 -11.80 10.97
N ALA A 174 17.64 -10.60 11.50
CA ALA A 174 16.29 -10.17 11.78
C ALA A 174 15.44 -10.09 10.51
N MET A 175 16.04 -9.67 9.39
CA MET A 175 15.37 -9.63 8.08
C MET A 175 15.04 -11.04 7.59
N GLN A 176 15.95 -12.00 7.77
CA GLN A 176 15.70 -13.40 7.47
C GLN A 176 14.51 -13.93 8.26
N ASN A 177 14.47 -13.71 9.59
CA ASN A 177 13.35 -14.13 10.44
C ASN A 177 12.02 -13.53 9.99
N LEU A 178 12.00 -12.25 9.62
CA LEU A 178 10.79 -11.61 9.09
C LEU A 178 10.34 -12.24 7.78
N MET A 179 11.26 -12.58 6.89
CA MET A 179 10.93 -13.23 5.62
C MET A 179 10.46 -14.67 5.82
N GLU A 180 11.07 -15.42 6.73
CA GLU A 180 10.68 -16.78 7.07
C GLU A 180 9.27 -16.82 7.68
N SER A 181 8.85 -15.76 8.39
CA SER A 181 7.49 -15.67 8.92
C SER A 181 6.40 -15.67 7.84
N PHE A 182 6.74 -15.28 6.60
CA PHE A 182 5.81 -15.37 5.47
C PHE A 182 5.62 -16.80 4.96
N VAL A 183 6.63 -17.65 5.07
CA VAL A 183 6.57 -19.03 4.58
C VAL A 183 5.56 -19.86 5.37
N VAL A 184 5.35 -19.49 6.63
CA VAL A 184 4.52 -20.27 7.57
C VAL A 184 3.24 -19.57 8.02
N PHE A 185 2.92 -18.37 7.47
CA PHE A 185 1.71 -17.70 7.90
C PHE A 185 0.45 -18.31 7.26
N GLU A 186 -0.60 -18.41 8.09
CA GLU A 186 -1.89 -18.87 7.61
C GLU A 186 -2.59 -17.79 6.76
N PRO A 187 -3.18 -18.15 5.60
CA PRO A 187 -3.90 -17.19 4.78
C PRO A 187 -4.97 -16.42 5.58
N LEU A 188 -4.96 -15.10 5.48
CA LEU A 188 -5.94 -14.24 6.14
C LEU A 188 -7.25 -14.13 5.36
N THR A 189 -7.26 -14.53 4.09
CA THR A 189 -8.40 -14.41 3.17
C THR A 189 -9.72 -14.89 3.76
N PRO A 190 -9.80 -16.08 4.41
CA PRO A 190 -11.07 -16.57 4.96
C PRO A 190 -11.65 -15.68 6.07
N MET A 191 -10.80 -14.89 6.75
CA MET A 191 -11.20 -14.06 7.89
C MET A 191 -11.44 -12.59 7.53
N LEU A 192 -11.06 -12.15 6.33
CA LEU A 192 -11.18 -10.74 5.92
C LEU A 192 -12.61 -10.21 5.95
N SER A 193 -13.62 -11.09 5.76
CA SER A 193 -15.05 -10.70 5.82
C SER A 193 -15.50 -10.25 7.21
N SER A 194 -14.72 -10.51 8.26
CA SER A 194 -14.97 -10.03 9.62
C SER A 194 -14.62 -8.55 9.81
N ILE A 195 -13.81 -7.97 8.91
CA ILE A 195 -13.39 -6.57 8.98
C ILE A 195 -14.57 -5.67 8.65
N GLN A 196 -14.99 -4.85 9.63
CA GLN A 196 -16.12 -3.92 9.51
C GLN A 196 -15.67 -2.46 9.31
N ALA A 197 -14.44 -2.16 9.65
CA ALA A 197 -13.89 -0.80 9.54
C ALA A 197 -13.94 -0.29 8.09
N PRO A 198 -14.24 1.00 7.86
CA PRO A 198 -14.03 1.63 6.57
C PRO A 198 -12.63 1.31 6.05
N THR A 199 -12.53 0.76 4.84
CA THR A 199 -11.25 0.24 4.33
C THR A 199 -10.93 0.81 2.96
N LEU A 200 -9.80 1.52 2.86
CA LEU A 200 -9.18 1.94 1.60
C LEU A 200 -8.04 0.99 1.26
N ILE A 201 -8.10 0.40 0.09
CA ILE A 201 -7.05 -0.45 -0.45
C ILE A 201 -6.36 0.35 -1.56
N ILE A 202 -5.03 0.49 -1.51
CA ILE A 202 -4.29 1.26 -2.53
C ILE A 202 -3.23 0.35 -3.16
N ASN A 203 -3.15 0.40 -4.49
CA ASN A 203 -2.13 -0.34 -5.24
C ASN A 203 -1.52 0.53 -6.33
N GLY A 204 -0.23 0.36 -6.58
CA GLY A 204 0.43 0.93 -7.75
C GLY A 204 0.04 0.18 -9.02
N GLU A 205 -0.22 0.90 -10.13
CA GLU A 205 -0.59 0.31 -11.41
C GLU A 205 0.42 -0.75 -11.89
N PHE A 206 1.71 -0.52 -11.62
CA PHE A 206 2.82 -1.38 -12.04
C PHE A 206 3.48 -2.12 -10.87
N ASP A 207 2.73 -2.34 -9.80
CA ASP A 207 3.25 -3.11 -8.67
C ASP A 207 3.47 -4.57 -9.06
N PHE A 208 4.74 -4.94 -9.16
CA PHE A 208 5.16 -6.28 -9.53
C PHE A 208 5.15 -7.27 -8.35
N PHE A 209 5.42 -6.77 -7.12
CA PHE A 209 5.44 -7.65 -5.94
C PHE A 209 4.06 -8.09 -5.52
N THR A 210 3.16 -7.12 -5.41
CA THR A 210 1.78 -7.36 -5.01
C THR A 210 0.86 -6.81 -6.08
N PRO A 211 0.71 -7.53 -7.21
CA PRO A 211 -0.09 -7.06 -8.33
C PRO A 211 -1.56 -6.90 -7.95
N ARG A 212 -2.31 -6.27 -8.83
CA ARG A 212 -3.73 -5.95 -8.60
C ARG A 212 -4.56 -7.12 -8.10
N GLU A 213 -4.25 -8.35 -8.52
CA GLU A 213 -5.01 -9.54 -8.09
C GLU A 213 -5.00 -9.75 -6.57
N CYS A 214 -3.87 -9.45 -5.89
CA CYS A 214 -3.77 -9.51 -4.44
C CYS A 214 -4.76 -8.54 -3.77
N HIS A 215 -4.89 -7.35 -4.34
CA HIS A 215 -5.75 -6.28 -3.82
C HIS A 215 -7.22 -6.51 -4.17
N ASP A 216 -7.50 -7.06 -5.36
CA ASP A 216 -8.87 -7.47 -5.75
C ASP A 216 -9.39 -8.58 -4.84
N LEU A 217 -8.51 -9.51 -4.40
CA LEU A 217 -8.86 -10.53 -3.44
C LEU A 217 -9.28 -9.91 -2.10
N ILE A 218 -8.47 -8.99 -1.56
CA ILE A 218 -8.79 -8.28 -0.30
C ILE A 218 -10.10 -7.51 -0.45
N ARG A 219 -10.27 -6.74 -1.53
CA ARG A 219 -11.45 -5.93 -1.82
C ARG A 219 -12.73 -6.75 -1.85
N ARG A 220 -12.70 -7.91 -2.51
CA ARG A 220 -13.88 -8.79 -2.63
C ARG A 220 -14.33 -9.39 -1.31
N GLN A 221 -13.43 -9.52 -0.34
CA GLN A 221 -13.72 -10.07 0.98
C GLN A 221 -14.21 -8.99 1.97
N ILE A 222 -13.64 -7.78 1.94
CA ILE A 222 -14.02 -6.71 2.85
C ILE A 222 -15.16 -5.89 2.24
N ARG A 223 -16.36 -6.00 2.80
CA ARG A 223 -17.56 -5.35 2.24
C ARG A 223 -17.47 -3.83 2.22
N ASN A 224 -16.95 -3.24 3.29
CA ASN A 224 -16.84 -1.78 3.45
C ASN A 224 -15.49 -1.28 2.89
N SER A 225 -15.16 -1.65 1.64
CA SER A 225 -13.87 -1.31 1.02
C SER A 225 -14.02 -0.70 -0.37
N ARG A 226 -12.97 0.00 -0.81
CA ARG A 226 -12.70 0.39 -2.18
C ARG A 226 -11.23 0.14 -2.52
N LEU A 227 -10.96 -0.19 -3.77
CA LEU A 227 -9.60 -0.29 -4.30
C LEU A 227 -9.30 0.96 -5.13
N LEU A 228 -8.20 1.63 -4.80
CA LEU A 228 -7.66 2.77 -5.52
C LEU A 228 -6.35 2.38 -6.20
N ILE A 229 -6.28 2.50 -7.51
CA ILE A 229 -5.05 2.29 -8.30
C ILE A 229 -4.38 3.64 -8.50
N ILE A 230 -3.13 3.80 -8.03
CA ILE A 230 -2.32 4.97 -8.36
C ILE A 230 -1.66 4.74 -9.70
N GLN A 231 -1.98 5.62 -10.65
CA GLN A 231 -1.52 5.55 -12.01
C GLN A 231 0.00 5.71 -12.10
N ARG A 232 0.65 4.91 -12.95
CA ARG A 232 2.10 4.91 -13.21
C ARG A 232 2.95 4.78 -11.94
N ALA A 233 2.43 4.13 -10.89
CA ALA A 233 3.11 3.88 -9.64
C ALA A 233 3.53 2.43 -9.52
N TYR A 234 4.65 2.20 -8.83
CA TYR A 234 5.21 0.91 -8.53
C TYR A 234 4.93 0.51 -7.06
N HIS A 235 5.58 -0.53 -6.56
CA HIS A 235 5.32 -1.07 -5.21
C HIS A 235 5.53 -0.04 -4.09
N ALA A 236 6.62 0.72 -4.14
CA ALA A 236 6.94 1.71 -3.10
C ALA A 236 6.40 3.12 -3.41
N PHE A 237 5.17 3.21 -3.92
CA PHE A 237 4.57 4.49 -4.29
C PHE A 237 4.46 5.49 -3.12
N THR A 238 4.46 5.02 -1.88
CA THR A 238 4.54 5.89 -0.71
C THR A 238 5.79 6.75 -0.68
N LEU A 239 6.88 6.29 -1.31
CA LEU A 239 8.14 7.01 -1.49
C LEU A 239 8.24 7.65 -2.88
N GLU A 240 7.71 6.99 -3.89
CA GLU A 240 7.78 7.44 -5.28
C GLU A 240 6.82 8.60 -5.55
N LYS A 241 5.60 8.49 -5.01
CA LYS A 241 4.49 9.43 -5.23
C LYS A 241 3.83 9.85 -3.90
N PRO A 242 4.61 10.41 -2.95
CA PRO A 242 4.10 10.69 -1.62
C PRO A 242 2.96 11.71 -1.62
N ALA A 243 3.01 12.72 -2.48
CA ALA A 243 1.98 13.77 -2.54
C ALA A 243 0.60 13.19 -2.91
N VAL A 244 0.53 12.37 -3.95
CA VAL A 244 -0.73 11.71 -4.36
C VAL A 244 -1.20 10.78 -3.25
N THR A 245 -0.30 9.97 -2.69
CA THR A 245 -0.65 9.03 -1.63
C THR A 245 -1.22 9.71 -0.40
N MET A 246 -0.54 10.77 0.09
CA MET A 246 -1.01 11.55 1.24
C MET A 246 -2.38 12.17 0.98
N ARG A 247 -2.58 12.74 -0.21
CA ARG A 247 -3.85 13.37 -0.54
C ARG A 247 -5.00 12.36 -0.66
N GLN A 248 -4.75 11.18 -1.27
CA GLN A 248 -5.79 10.14 -1.34
C GLN A 248 -6.14 9.60 0.06
N LEU A 249 -5.16 9.47 0.92
CA LEU A 249 -5.38 9.11 2.31
C LEU A 249 -6.19 10.19 3.05
N GLU A 250 -5.88 11.47 2.86
CA GLU A 250 -6.61 12.59 3.46
C GLU A 250 -8.09 12.58 3.04
N VAL A 251 -8.38 12.47 1.73
CA VAL A 251 -9.75 12.38 1.21
C VAL A 251 -10.53 11.22 1.84
N PHE A 252 -9.88 10.07 2.01
CA PHE A 252 -10.48 8.92 2.67
C PHE A 252 -10.79 9.21 4.15
N LEU A 253 -9.84 9.77 4.88
CA LEU A 253 -9.99 10.10 6.30
C LEU A 253 -11.11 11.14 6.51
N GLU A 254 -11.20 12.17 5.66
CA GLU A 254 -12.28 13.15 5.66
C GLU A 254 -13.64 12.48 5.44
N GLN A 255 -13.76 11.59 4.43
CA GLN A 255 -14.99 10.85 4.17
C GLN A 255 -15.39 9.91 5.32
N VAL A 256 -14.42 9.38 6.05
CA VAL A 256 -14.70 8.60 7.27
C VAL A 256 -15.18 9.50 8.40
N ALA A 257 -14.55 10.64 8.60
CA ALA A 257 -14.87 11.58 9.68
C ALA A 257 -16.26 12.22 9.52
N ASP A 258 -16.64 12.58 8.29
CA ASP A 258 -17.96 13.17 7.98
C ASP A 258 -19.08 12.14 7.77
N GLY A 259 -18.75 10.84 7.83
CA GLY A 259 -19.70 9.75 7.57
C GLY A 259 -20.07 9.58 6.09
N GLY A 260 -19.33 10.23 5.19
CA GLY A 260 -19.53 10.16 3.74
C GLY A 260 -18.98 8.91 3.08
N TRP A 261 -18.07 8.19 3.75
CA TRP A 261 -17.49 6.97 3.17
C TRP A 261 -18.55 5.93 2.83
N ARG A 262 -18.45 5.39 1.64
CA ARG A 262 -19.27 4.26 1.16
C ARG A 262 -18.36 3.22 0.54
N GLY A 263 -18.03 2.19 1.28
CA GLY A 263 -17.35 1.02 0.75
C GLY A 263 -18.34 0.18 -0.07
N ASP A 264 -18.15 0.17 -1.37
CA ASP A 264 -19.00 -0.49 -2.35
C ASP A 264 -18.24 -1.53 -3.18
N GLN A 265 -17.02 -1.85 -2.75
CA GLN A 265 -16.08 -2.74 -3.41
C GLN A 265 -15.73 -2.30 -4.85
N SER A 266 -15.93 -1.03 -5.19
CA SER A 266 -15.56 -0.48 -6.50
C SER A 266 -14.04 -0.32 -6.64
N VAL A 267 -13.61 -0.17 -7.90
CA VAL A 267 -12.22 0.10 -8.27
C VAL A 267 -12.15 1.49 -8.90
N TRP A 268 -11.23 2.31 -8.39
CA TRP A 268 -11.01 3.66 -8.78
C TRP A 268 -9.56 3.89 -9.18
N VAL A 269 -9.30 4.93 -9.94
CA VAL A 269 -7.95 5.32 -10.37
C VAL A 269 -7.65 6.72 -9.90
N ALA A 270 -6.50 6.91 -9.25
CA ALA A 270 -5.93 8.22 -8.97
C ALA A 270 -4.86 8.54 -10.01
N SER A 271 -5.01 9.65 -10.70
CA SER A 271 -4.09 10.10 -11.73
C SER A 271 -3.33 11.34 -11.25
N GLU A 272 -2.02 11.37 -11.48
CA GLU A 272 -1.24 12.61 -11.39
C GLU A 272 -1.43 13.40 -12.68
N HIS A 273 -2.20 14.48 -12.63
CA HIS A 273 -2.20 15.47 -13.71
C HIS A 273 -1.52 16.73 -13.22
N PRO A 274 -0.53 17.30 -13.95
CA PRO A 274 0.24 18.44 -13.47
C PRO A 274 -0.61 19.72 -13.27
N ASP A 275 -1.74 19.84 -13.97
CA ASP A 275 -2.57 21.04 -13.97
C ASP A 275 -3.92 20.86 -13.25
N ALA A 276 -4.27 19.66 -12.81
CA ALA A 276 -5.48 19.40 -12.06
C ALA A 276 -5.14 19.17 -10.60
N ASP A 277 -6.04 19.56 -9.72
CA ASP A 277 -6.05 19.01 -8.37
C ASP A 277 -6.47 17.53 -8.46
N ALA A 278 -5.61 16.77 -9.15
CA ALA A 278 -5.77 15.34 -9.47
C ALA A 278 -5.98 14.49 -8.23
N SER A 279 -5.61 15.08 -7.10
CA SER A 279 -5.82 14.54 -5.79
C SER A 279 -7.29 14.36 -5.40
N GLN A 280 -8.22 15.00 -6.09
CA GLN A 280 -9.65 14.95 -5.78
C GLN A 280 -10.45 14.04 -6.70
N GLN A 281 -9.84 13.49 -7.74
CA GLN A 281 -10.59 12.78 -8.77
C GLN A 281 -10.28 11.30 -8.76
N TRP A 282 -11.21 10.57 -8.23
CA TRP A 282 -11.27 9.13 -8.37
C TRP A 282 -12.09 8.80 -9.61
N LEU A 283 -11.45 8.21 -10.61
CA LEU A 283 -12.09 7.78 -11.81
C LEU A 283 -12.47 6.30 -11.71
N PRO A 284 -13.69 5.91 -12.10
CA PRO A 284 -14.05 4.51 -12.11
C PRO A 284 -13.16 3.72 -13.08
N CYS A 285 -12.66 2.58 -12.64
CA CYS A 285 -11.94 1.65 -13.50
C CYS A 285 -12.96 0.82 -14.29
N VAL A 286 -12.91 0.88 -15.60
CA VAL A 286 -13.83 0.15 -16.48
C VAL A 286 -13.30 -1.25 -16.74
N GLY A 287 -14.05 -2.26 -16.29
CA GLY A 287 -13.78 -3.69 -16.52
C GLY A 287 -12.71 -4.28 -15.58
N ASP A 288 -12.46 -5.57 -15.75
CA ASP A 288 -11.43 -6.32 -15.00
C ASP A 288 -10.01 -6.05 -15.49
N TRP A 289 -9.85 -5.27 -16.55
CA TRP A 289 -8.57 -4.90 -17.11
C TRP A 289 -7.96 -3.72 -16.38
N MET A 290 -6.67 -3.78 -16.09
CA MET A 290 -5.89 -2.65 -15.58
C MET A 290 -5.73 -1.57 -16.67
N ARG A 291 -6.80 -0.96 -17.09
CA ARG A 291 -6.76 0.30 -17.82
C ARG A 291 -7.12 1.40 -16.84
N ALA A 292 -6.11 2.14 -16.44
CA ALA A 292 -6.34 3.47 -15.95
C ALA A 292 -7.13 4.21 -17.03
N VAL A 293 -8.34 4.66 -16.71
CA VAL A 293 -9.04 5.59 -17.59
C VAL A 293 -8.18 6.84 -17.63
N GLN A 294 -7.68 7.20 -18.81
CA GLN A 294 -6.96 8.45 -18.94
C GLN A 294 -7.89 9.58 -18.50
N PHE A 295 -7.36 10.43 -17.66
CA PHE A 295 -8.03 11.64 -17.23
C PHE A 295 -8.41 12.46 -18.46
N ARG A 296 -9.69 12.78 -18.63
CA ARG A 296 -10.16 13.81 -19.54
C ARG A 296 -10.29 15.10 -18.72
N ASP A 297 -9.72 16.14 -19.25
CA ASP A 297 -9.87 17.48 -18.71
C ASP A 297 -11.39 17.82 -18.65
N LEU A 298 -11.92 17.93 -17.44
CA LEU A 298 -13.34 18.24 -17.24
C LEU A 298 -13.67 19.69 -17.66
N ASP A 299 -12.64 20.50 -17.92
CA ASP A 299 -12.80 21.86 -18.43
C ASP A 299 -12.89 21.94 -19.97
N ALA A 300 -12.67 20.84 -20.70
CA ALA A 300 -12.96 20.76 -22.09
C ALA A 300 -14.49 20.79 -22.27
N LYS A 301 -15.03 21.99 -22.52
CA LYS A 301 -16.43 22.24 -22.82
C LYS A 301 -16.93 21.21 -23.82
N ASP A 302 -18.09 20.63 -23.51
CA ASP A 302 -18.89 19.76 -24.38
C ASP A 302 -18.81 20.19 -25.85
N GLY A 303 -18.00 19.54 -26.64
CA GLY A 303 -17.82 19.84 -28.07
C GLY A 303 -17.53 18.63 -28.93
N ASP A 304 -17.25 17.45 -28.33
CA ASP A 304 -16.86 16.29 -29.14
C ASP A 304 -17.49 15.01 -28.63
N SER A 305 -18.82 14.90 -28.74
CA SER A 305 -19.57 13.66 -28.48
C SER A 305 -19.23 12.52 -29.45
N ASP A 306 -18.57 12.85 -30.60
CA ASP A 306 -18.25 11.87 -31.62
C ASP A 306 -16.98 11.03 -31.33
N ALA A 307 -16.13 11.53 -30.42
CA ALA A 307 -14.93 10.78 -29.99
C ALA A 307 -15.24 9.62 -29.03
N GLU A 308 -16.34 9.70 -28.27
CA GLU A 308 -16.79 8.62 -27.38
C GLU A 308 -17.30 7.40 -28.17
N ALA A 309 -18.00 7.64 -29.25
CA ALA A 309 -18.49 6.58 -30.14
C ALA A 309 -17.35 5.82 -30.84
N ALA A 310 -16.26 6.52 -31.18
CA ALA A 310 -15.11 5.92 -31.86
C ALA A 310 -14.26 5.02 -30.94
N VAL A 311 -14.17 5.33 -29.65
CA VAL A 311 -13.43 4.50 -28.68
C VAL A 311 -14.20 3.22 -28.32
N ILE A 312 -15.54 3.28 -28.31
CA ILE A 312 -16.40 2.11 -28.06
C ILE A 312 -16.46 1.21 -29.31
N ALA A 313 -16.47 1.79 -30.52
CA ALA A 313 -16.54 1.06 -31.79
C ALA A 313 -15.20 0.39 -32.18
N GLY A 314 -14.06 0.87 -31.70
CA GLY A 314 -12.73 0.29 -31.98
C GLY A 314 -12.42 -1.03 -31.28
N ASN A 315 -13.29 -1.50 -30.36
CA ASN A 315 -13.14 -2.75 -29.63
C ASN A 315 -14.11 -3.87 -30.09
N ALA A 316 -14.76 -3.72 -31.24
CA ALA A 316 -15.50 -4.81 -31.86
C ALA A 316 -14.53 -5.75 -32.58
N ASP A 317 -14.55 -7.01 -32.19
CA ASP A 317 -13.78 -8.16 -32.65
C ASP A 317 -13.58 -8.19 -34.19
N PRO A 318 -12.34 -8.27 -34.70
CA PRO A 318 -12.09 -8.43 -36.14
C PRO A 318 -12.47 -9.83 -36.74
N ALA A 319 -13.03 -10.73 -35.94
CA ALA A 319 -13.30 -12.10 -36.38
C ALA A 319 -14.61 -12.32 -37.15
N SER A 320 -15.45 -11.29 -37.44
CA SER A 320 -16.74 -11.48 -38.11
C SER A 320 -16.79 -11.10 -39.59
N LYS A 321 -15.66 -10.92 -40.28
CA LYS A 321 -15.60 -10.66 -41.72
C LYS A 321 -14.73 -11.66 -42.46
N ALA A 322 -15.08 -12.93 -42.40
CA ALA A 322 -14.57 -13.93 -43.33
C ALA A 322 -15.65 -15.00 -43.58
N GLY A 323 -16.48 -14.76 -44.55
CA GLY A 323 -17.45 -15.74 -45.00
C GLY A 323 -18.54 -15.13 -45.86
N VAL A 324 -18.33 -15.22 -47.14
CA VAL A 324 -19.25 -15.30 -48.30
C VAL A 324 -18.68 -14.48 -49.46
N GLN A 325 -17.90 -15.17 -50.30
CA GLN A 325 -17.99 -15.02 -51.75
C GLN A 325 -17.16 -16.14 -52.40
N GLY A 326 -17.82 -16.99 -53.23
CA GLY A 326 -17.26 -17.90 -54.19
C GLY A 326 -17.64 -19.32 -54.00
#